data_23054ed37028347a7141ef40b6009929
#
_entry.id   23054ed37028347a7141ef40b6009929
#
_cell.length_a   1.000
_cell.length_b   1.000
_cell.length_c   1.000
_cell.angle_alpha   90.00
_cell.angle_beta   90.00
_cell.angle_gamma   90.00
#
_symmetry.space_group_name_H-M   'P 1'
#
loop_
_entity.id
_entity.type
_entity.pdbx_description
1 polymer ?
#
loop_
_entity_poly.entity_id
_entity_poly.type
_entity_poly.pdbx_seq_one_letter_code
_entity_poly.pdbx_strand_id
1 'polypeptide(L)'
;EPAESAEEAVRGADVIVTITNAREPVLFNEWLSPGVHINAAGSNALIRSEIDYKIVRQATLITVDSKDTARIECGDLLMPIERGIIHWDQIRELSDVVAGHIPGRQSAEDIALFESQGLAIEDMAVAARVYHKALEEGVGQEIG
;
A
#
# COMPACT_ATOMS: atom_id res chain seq x y z
N GLU A 1 -2.45 -3.42 -21.34
CA GLU A 1 -1.38 -3.19 -22.34
C GLU A 1 -0.20 -2.52 -21.64
N PRO A 2 1.04 -2.78 -22.08
CA PRO A 2 2.20 -2.03 -21.56
C PRO A 2 2.11 -0.57 -21.96
N ALA A 3 2.46 0.33 -21.03
CA ALA A 3 2.60 1.75 -21.29
C ALA A 3 4.07 2.11 -21.59
N GLU A 4 4.32 3.20 -22.29
CA GLU A 4 5.67 3.65 -22.62
C GLU A 4 6.37 4.35 -21.43
N SER A 5 5.58 4.84 -20.46
CA SER A 5 6.09 5.51 -19.26
C SER A 5 5.23 5.23 -18.03
N ALA A 6 5.79 5.44 -16.83
CA ALA A 6 5.05 5.36 -15.58
C ALA A 6 3.89 6.39 -15.55
N GLU A 7 4.12 7.59 -16.05
CA GLU A 7 3.08 8.63 -16.15
C GLU A 7 1.89 8.16 -16.98
N GLU A 8 2.15 7.60 -18.18
CA GLU A 8 1.11 7.09 -19.05
C GLU A 8 0.33 5.93 -18.39
N ALA A 9 1.03 5.05 -17.68
CA ALA A 9 0.42 3.91 -17.00
C ALA A 9 -0.57 4.32 -15.89
N VAL A 10 -0.34 5.46 -15.22
CA VAL A 10 -1.11 5.84 -14.02
C VAL A 10 -2.12 6.96 -14.26
N ARG A 11 -2.00 7.72 -15.34
CA ARG A 11 -2.96 8.80 -15.62
C ARG A 11 -4.37 8.26 -15.83
N GLY A 12 -5.31 8.75 -14.99
CA GLY A 12 -6.71 8.34 -15.03
C GLY A 12 -6.99 6.96 -14.42
N ALA A 13 -6.01 6.34 -13.78
CA ALA A 13 -6.23 5.09 -13.08
C ALA A 13 -6.98 5.31 -11.75
N ASP A 14 -7.95 4.45 -11.45
CA ASP A 14 -8.67 4.45 -10.17
C ASP A 14 -7.87 3.74 -9.07
N VAL A 15 -7.03 2.76 -9.46
CA VAL A 15 -6.16 2.00 -8.55
C VAL A 15 -4.76 1.93 -9.14
N ILE A 16 -3.78 2.29 -8.34
CA ILE A 16 -2.36 2.22 -8.69
C ILE A 16 -1.66 1.27 -7.71
N VAL A 17 -0.79 0.42 -8.22
CA VAL A 17 0.08 -0.43 -7.42
C VAL A 17 1.52 -0.14 -7.77
N THR A 18 2.34 0.22 -6.78
CA THR A 18 3.79 0.24 -6.91
C THR A 18 4.36 -0.93 -6.09
N ILE A 19 5.25 -1.70 -6.71
CA ILE A 19 5.95 -2.82 -6.06
C ILE A 19 7.32 -2.98 -6.73
N THR A 20 8.18 -2.00 -6.51
CA THR A 20 9.52 -1.91 -7.10
C THR A 20 10.60 -1.97 -6.03
N ASN A 21 11.84 -1.96 -6.44
CA ASN A 21 12.99 -1.77 -5.56
C ASN A 21 13.62 -0.37 -5.72
N ALA A 22 12.83 0.60 -6.18
CA ALA A 22 13.28 1.96 -6.42
C ALA A 22 13.80 2.63 -5.14
N ARG A 23 14.76 3.52 -5.30
CA ARG A 23 15.33 4.36 -4.23
C ARG A 23 14.95 5.82 -4.37
N GLU A 24 14.33 6.15 -5.48
CA GLU A 24 13.80 7.46 -5.83
C GLU A 24 12.35 7.27 -6.29
N PRO A 25 11.47 8.24 -6.07
CA PRO A 25 10.07 8.13 -6.46
C PRO A 25 9.87 7.77 -7.93
N VAL A 26 8.99 6.81 -8.17
CA VAL A 26 8.53 6.40 -9.51
C VAL A 26 7.09 6.80 -9.76
N LEU A 27 6.37 7.24 -8.72
CA LEU A 27 5.02 7.77 -8.78
C LEU A 27 4.99 9.21 -8.25
N PHE A 28 4.44 10.14 -9.02
CA PHE A 28 4.42 11.56 -8.71
C PHE A 28 3.00 12.09 -8.54
N ASN A 29 2.83 13.03 -7.61
CA ASN A 29 1.54 13.60 -7.25
C ASN A 29 0.80 14.25 -8.42
N GLU A 30 1.51 14.90 -9.32
CA GLU A 30 0.94 15.58 -10.49
C GLU A 30 0.32 14.65 -11.55
N TRP A 31 0.51 13.35 -11.42
CA TRP A 31 -0.08 12.36 -12.31
C TRP A 31 -1.41 11.81 -11.79
N LEU A 32 -1.72 12.05 -10.52
CA LEU A 32 -2.86 11.46 -9.83
C LEU A 32 -4.16 12.19 -10.12
N SER A 33 -5.23 11.43 -10.18
CA SER A 33 -6.60 11.93 -10.21
C SER A 33 -7.23 11.92 -8.81
N PRO A 34 -8.17 12.83 -8.51
CA PRO A 34 -8.99 12.70 -7.31
C PRO A 34 -9.64 11.32 -7.23
N GLY A 35 -9.73 10.76 -6.02
CA GLY A 35 -10.38 9.47 -5.81
C GLY A 35 -9.48 8.24 -6.03
N VAL A 36 -8.22 8.40 -6.42
CA VAL A 36 -7.31 7.29 -6.65
C VAL A 36 -7.02 6.52 -5.35
N HIS A 37 -6.91 5.20 -5.46
CA HIS A 37 -6.40 4.32 -4.42
C HIS A 37 -4.99 3.84 -4.80
N ILE A 38 -4.03 4.03 -3.90
CA ILE A 38 -2.63 3.69 -4.13
C ILE A 38 -2.23 2.58 -3.15
N ASN A 39 -1.70 1.48 -3.65
CA ASN A 39 -1.02 0.45 -2.89
C ASN A 39 0.48 0.56 -3.16
N ALA A 40 1.23 1.10 -2.22
CA ALA A 40 2.69 1.20 -2.27
C ALA A 40 3.28 0.03 -1.45
N ALA A 41 3.88 -0.93 -2.13
CA ALA A 41 4.32 -2.19 -1.53
C ALA A 41 5.83 -2.47 -1.72
N GLY A 42 6.57 -1.55 -2.31
CA GLY A 42 8.00 -1.74 -2.57
C GLY A 42 8.92 -0.97 -1.62
N SER A 43 8.39 -0.07 -0.79
CA SER A 43 9.19 0.75 0.13
C SER A 43 9.48 0.09 1.49
N ASN A 44 9.55 -1.23 1.53
CA ASN A 44 9.79 -2.05 2.73
C ASN A 44 11.28 -2.08 3.17
N ALA A 45 11.98 -1.00 3.01
CA ALA A 45 13.31 -0.74 3.54
C ALA A 45 13.60 0.77 3.51
N LEU A 46 14.31 1.29 4.51
CA LEU A 46 14.59 2.72 4.69
C LEU A 46 15.23 3.42 3.47
N ILE A 47 15.96 2.66 2.66
CA ILE A 47 16.64 3.17 1.47
C ILE A 47 15.76 3.17 0.22
N ARG A 48 14.53 2.69 0.32
CA ARG A 48 13.58 2.60 -0.80
C ARG A 48 12.57 3.73 -0.71
N SER A 49 12.21 4.26 -1.88
CA SER A 49 11.14 5.23 -2.02
C SER A 49 10.47 5.03 -3.37
N GLU A 50 9.17 4.83 -3.38
CA GLU A 50 8.38 4.63 -4.58
C GLU A 50 7.51 5.82 -4.91
N ILE A 51 7.09 6.58 -3.91
CA ILE A 51 6.12 7.67 -4.09
C ILE A 51 6.67 9.02 -3.67
N ASP A 52 6.28 10.07 -4.38
CA ASP A 52 6.58 11.45 -4.01
C ASP A 52 5.91 11.78 -2.65
N TYR A 53 6.67 12.40 -1.75
CA TYR A 53 6.18 12.84 -0.44
C TYR A 53 4.92 13.73 -0.51
N LYS A 54 4.67 14.39 -1.64
CA LYS A 54 3.45 15.16 -1.86
C LYS A 54 2.20 14.28 -1.90
N ILE A 55 2.33 13.04 -2.36
CA ILE A 55 1.26 12.03 -2.32
C ILE A 55 0.90 11.75 -0.86
N VAL A 56 1.91 11.47 -0.02
CA VAL A 56 1.72 11.23 1.41
C VAL A 56 1.05 12.43 2.09
N ARG A 57 1.46 13.65 1.74
CA ARG A 57 0.87 14.89 2.27
C ARG A 57 -0.59 15.09 1.85
N GLN A 58 -0.93 14.70 0.62
CA GLN A 58 -2.26 14.93 0.04
C GLN A 58 -3.25 13.82 0.37
N ALA A 59 -2.77 12.62 0.70
CA ALA A 59 -3.62 11.50 1.03
C ALA A 59 -4.55 11.83 2.22
N THR A 60 -5.85 11.60 2.02
CA THR A 60 -6.88 11.82 3.04
C THR A 60 -7.02 10.64 3.98
N LEU A 61 -6.62 9.46 3.53
CA LEU A 61 -6.54 8.24 4.32
C LEU A 61 -5.19 7.57 4.05
N ILE A 62 -4.37 7.42 5.10
CA ILE A 62 -3.12 6.65 5.05
C ILE A 62 -3.29 5.43 5.93
N THR A 63 -3.12 4.25 5.35
CA THR A 63 -3.17 2.97 6.06
C THR A 63 -1.86 2.21 5.89
N VAL A 64 -1.53 1.41 6.88
CA VAL A 64 -0.40 0.47 6.88
C VAL A 64 -0.89 -0.90 7.32
N ASP A 65 -0.18 -1.95 6.95
CA ASP A 65 -0.40 -3.32 7.45
C ASP A 65 -0.02 -3.45 8.93
N SER A 66 1.07 -2.78 9.36
CA SER A 66 1.50 -2.67 10.75
C SER A 66 2.24 -1.35 10.99
N LYS A 67 1.76 -0.55 11.94
CA LYS A 67 2.46 0.68 12.35
C LYS A 67 3.83 0.40 12.94
N ASP A 68 3.97 -0.71 13.67
CA ASP A 68 5.24 -1.05 14.30
C ASP A 68 6.28 -1.43 13.25
N THR A 69 5.88 -2.18 12.21
CA THR A 69 6.76 -2.50 11.08
C THR A 69 7.04 -1.25 10.23
N ALA A 70 6.02 -0.45 9.92
CA ALA A 70 6.18 0.77 9.14
C ALA A 70 7.15 1.79 9.79
N ARG A 71 7.17 1.85 11.13
CA ARG A 71 8.13 2.70 11.87
C ARG A 71 9.60 2.30 11.68
N ILE A 72 9.84 1.08 11.28
CA ILE A 72 11.20 0.53 11.12
C ILE A 72 11.60 0.49 9.65
N GLU A 73 10.66 0.20 8.76
CA GLU A 73 10.97 -0.20 7.39
C GLU A 73 10.41 0.72 6.30
N CYS A 74 9.30 1.45 6.54
CA CYS A 74 8.63 2.19 5.48
C CYS A 74 9.40 3.44 5.05
N GLY A 75 10.16 3.33 3.97
CA GLY A 75 10.97 4.43 3.44
C GLY A 75 10.13 5.61 2.96
N ASP A 76 8.95 5.38 2.40
CA ASP A 76 8.06 6.43 1.90
C ASP A 76 7.42 7.27 3.01
N LEU A 77 7.20 6.70 4.20
CA LEU A 77 6.58 7.41 5.32
C LEU A 77 7.60 8.07 6.26
N LEU A 78 8.75 7.44 6.48
CA LEU A 78 9.70 7.89 7.51
C LEU A 78 10.27 9.27 7.21
N MET A 79 10.64 9.54 5.96
CA MET A 79 11.16 10.86 5.58
C MET A 79 10.11 11.98 5.73
N PRO A 80 8.86 11.83 5.27
CA PRO A 80 7.79 12.80 5.55
C PRO A 80 7.54 13.02 7.04
N ILE A 81 7.61 11.98 7.87
CA ILE A 81 7.44 12.09 9.34
C ILE A 81 8.61 12.85 9.97
N GLU A 82 9.85 12.51 9.63
CA GLU A 82 11.03 13.22 10.12
C GLU A 82 11.02 14.72 9.80
N ARG A 83 10.46 15.05 8.64
CA ARG A 83 10.28 16.46 8.20
C ARG A 83 9.04 17.15 8.76
N GLY A 84 8.23 16.46 9.55
CA GLY A 84 6.99 16.99 10.12
C GLY A 84 5.91 17.29 9.08
N ILE A 85 5.94 16.63 7.91
CA ILE A 85 4.93 16.76 6.85
C ILE A 85 3.66 16.03 7.28
N ILE A 86 3.79 14.86 7.88
CA ILE A 86 2.74 14.06 8.51
C ILE A 86 3.20 13.58 9.88
N HIS A 87 2.26 13.05 10.67
CA HIS A 87 2.52 12.49 12.00
C HIS A 87 1.93 11.07 12.11
N TRP A 88 2.48 10.24 13.02
CA TRP A 88 2.04 8.86 13.23
C TRP A 88 0.58 8.72 13.65
N ASP A 89 -0.01 9.73 14.24
CA ASP A 89 -1.44 9.74 14.62
C ASP A 89 -2.39 9.91 13.43
N GLN A 90 -1.87 10.34 12.27
CA GLN A 90 -2.63 10.43 11.02
C GLN A 90 -2.66 9.07 10.26
N ILE A 91 -1.75 8.17 10.58
CA ILE A 91 -1.66 6.84 9.95
C ILE A 91 -2.55 5.85 10.70
N ARG A 92 -3.24 4.97 9.98
CA ARG A 92 -4.17 3.98 10.51
C ARG A 92 -3.68 2.56 10.23
N GLU A 93 -4.02 1.63 11.12
CA GLU A 93 -3.91 0.20 10.83
C GLU A 93 -5.00 -0.18 9.82
N LEU A 94 -4.64 -0.92 8.76
CA LEU A 94 -5.62 -1.41 7.80
C LEU A 94 -6.67 -2.30 8.48
N SER A 95 -6.26 -3.08 9.47
CA SER A 95 -7.15 -3.94 10.27
C SER A 95 -8.27 -3.17 10.95
N ASP A 96 -8.02 -1.96 11.46
CA ASP A 96 -9.05 -1.13 12.10
C ASP A 96 -10.08 -0.61 11.10
N VAL A 97 -9.65 -0.29 9.88
CA VAL A 97 -10.54 0.10 8.80
C VAL A 97 -11.42 -1.08 8.36
N VAL A 98 -10.81 -2.25 8.15
CA VAL A 98 -11.52 -3.47 7.72
C VAL A 98 -12.50 -3.95 8.79
N ALA A 99 -12.13 -3.84 10.07
CA ALA A 99 -13.02 -4.17 11.20
C ALA A 99 -14.13 -3.12 11.44
N GLY A 100 -14.09 -1.97 10.76
CA GLY A 100 -15.05 -0.89 10.94
C GLY A 100 -14.87 -0.08 12.22
N HIS A 101 -13.74 -0.19 12.89
CA HIS A 101 -13.41 0.60 14.08
C HIS A 101 -13.16 2.06 13.73
N ILE A 102 -12.60 2.31 12.55
CA ILE A 102 -12.39 3.64 12.00
C ILE A 102 -12.95 3.70 10.57
N PRO A 103 -13.41 4.87 10.13
CA PRO A 103 -13.95 5.02 8.79
C PRO A 103 -12.85 4.85 7.74
N GLY A 104 -13.19 4.21 6.62
CA GLY A 104 -12.42 4.23 5.39
C GLY A 104 -12.60 5.55 4.63
N ARG A 105 -12.60 5.49 3.31
CA ARG A 105 -12.89 6.65 2.44
C ARG A 105 -14.26 7.24 2.75
N GLN A 106 -14.33 8.56 2.80
CA GLN A 106 -15.57 9.31 3.11
C GLN A 106 -16.17 9.99 1.89
N SER A 107 -15.38 10.18 0.84
CA SER A 107 -15.85 10.76 -0.43
C SER A 107 -15.25 10.03 -1.63
N ALA A 108 -15.86 10.25 -2.80
CA ALA A 108 -15.36 9.72 -4.06
C ALA A 108 -14.03 10.36 -4.50
N GLU A 109 -13.72 11.54 -3.95
CA GLU A 109 -12.51 12.30 -4.29
C GLU A 109 -11.34 12.02 -3.33
N ASP A 110 -11.58 11.27 -2.25
CA ASP A 110 -10.54 10.93 -1.27
C ASP A 110 -9.42 10.14 -1.93
N ILE A 111 -8.19 10.60 -1.75
CA ILE A 111 -6.99 9.86 -2.12
C ILE A 111 -6.63 8.93 -0.96
N ALA A 112 -6.68 7.63 -1.20
CA ALA A 112 -6.32 6.61 -0.22
C ALA A 112 -4.96 6.01 -0.55
N LEU A 113 -4.07 6.02 0.44
CA LEU A 113 -2.74 5.43 0.37
C LEU A 113 -2.67 4.24 1.35
N PHE A 114 -2.32 3.09 0.84
CA PHE A 114 -1.94 1.93 1.63
C PHE A 114 -0.45 1.65 1.42
N GLU A 115 0.30 1.63 2.52
CA GLU A 115 1.71 1.27 2.55
C GLU A 115 1.87 -0.11 3.16
N SER A 116 2.30 -1.07 2.34
CA SER A 116 2.52 -2.45 2.75
C SER A 116 4.00 -2.75 2.91
N GLN A 117 4.37 -3.22 4.09
CA GLN A 117 5.69 -3.79 4.36
C GLN A 117 5.68 -5.31 4.30
N GLY A 118 4.46 -5.90 4.32
CA GLY A 118 4.22 -7.32 4.34
C GLY A 118 4.29 -7.93 5.75
N LEU A 119 3.31 -8.77 6.06
CA LEU A 119 3.24 -9.49 7.32
C LEU A 119 3.12 -10.99 7.06
N ALA A 120 3.93 -11.80 7.72
CA ALA A 120 3.89 -13.26 7.59
C ALA A 120 2.50 -13.86 7.92
N ILE A 121 1.70 -13.18 8.75
CA ILE A 121 0.34 -13.62 9.06
C ILE A 121 -0.59 -13.52 7.84
N GLU A 122 -0.35 -12.60 6.92
CA GLU A 122 -1.12 -12.44 5.67
C GLU A 122 -0.87 -13.63 4.75
N ASP A 123 0.41 -14.02 4.59
CA ASP A 123 0.78 -15.22 3.83
C ASP A 123 0.15 -16.47 4.42
N MET A 124 0.21 -16.63 5.75
CA MET A 124 -0.38 -17.77 6.44
C MET A 124 -1.90 -17.83 6.28
N ALA A 125 -2.59 -16.70 6.36
CA ALA A 125 -4.04 -16.64 6.18
C ALA A 125 -4.44 -17.04 4.75
N VAL A 126 -3.73 -16.54 3.74
CA VAL A 126 -3.97 -16.88 2.33
C VAL A 126 -3.62 -18.33 2.06
N ALA A 127 -2.46 -18.82 2.52
CA ALA A 127 -2.01 -20.20 2.35
C ALA A 127 -3.02 -21.20 2.96
N ALA A 128 -3.49 -20.94 4.17
CA ALA A 128 -4.49 -21.77 4.82
C ALA A 128 -5.80 -21.84 4.00
N ARG A 129 -6.27 -20.69 3.51
CA ARG A 129 -7.49 -20.63 2.68
C ARG A 129 -7.33 -21.38 1.37
N VAL A 130 -6.19 -21.18 0.68
CA VAL A 130 -5.88 -21.89 -0.58
C VAL A 130 -5.80 -23.39 -0.36
N TYR A 131 -5.13 -23.82 0.71
CA TYR A 131 -5.00 -25.23 1.09
C TYR A 131 -6.38 -25.89 1.30
N HIS A 132 -7.22 -25.29 2.15
CA HIS A 132 -8.56 -25.82 2.38
C HIS A 132 -9.42 -25.88 1.12
N LYS A 133 -9.36 -24.82 0.31
CA LYS A 133 -10.09 -24.79 -0.97
C LYS A 133 -9.60 -25.87 -1.94
N ALA A 134 -8.29 -26.09 -2.01
CA ALA A 134 -7.72 -27.16 -2.85
C ALA A 134 -8.20 -28.55 -2.41
N LEU A 135 -8.30 -28.80 -1.11
CA LEU A 135 -8.86 -30.06 -0.58
C LEU A 135 -10.34 -30.23 -0.96
N GLU A 136 -11.15 -29.17 -0.81
CA GLU A 136 -12.57 -29.18 -1.14
C GLU A 136 -12.82 -29.44 -2.63
N GLU A 137 -11.99 -28.87 -3.50
CA GLU A 137 -12.10 -28.99 -4.97
C GLU A 137 -11.36 -30.22 -5.52
N GLY A 138 -10.63 -30.98 -4.68
CA GLY A 138 -9.84 -32.13 -5.08
C GLY A 138 -8.71 -31.81 -6.07
N VAL A 139 -8.15 -30.60 -5.96
CA VAL A 139 -7.03 -30.16 -6.82
C VAL A 139 -5.72 -30.17 -6.07
N GLY A 140 -4.63 -30.35 -6.79
CA GLY A 140 -3.28 -30.49 -6.22
C GLY A 140 -2.83 -31.94 -6.16
N GLN A 141 -1.61 -32.15 -5.65
CA GLN A 141 -1.00 -33.45 -5.48
C GLN A 141 -0.49 -33.59 -4.06
N GLU A 142 -0.90 -34.66 -3.39
CA GLU A 142 -0.34 -35.01 -2.08
C GLU A 142 1.09 -35.53 -2.27
N ILE A 143 2.04 -34.89 -1.61
CA ILE A 143 3.45 -35.28 -1.59
C ILE A 143 3.69 -35.90 -0.20
N GLY A 144 3.92 -37.22 -0.19
CA GLY A 144 4.24 -37.98 1.02
C GLY A 144 5.63 -37.67 1.60
#